data_dce8d4cafe3c2b8d401464fa1124652e
#
_entry.id   dce8d4cafe3c2b8d401464fa1124652e
#
_cell.length_a   1.000
_cell.length_b   1.000
_cell.length_c   1.000
_cell.angle_alpha   90.00
_cell.angle_beta   90.00
_cell.angle_gamma   90.00
#
_symmetry.space_group_name_H-M   'P 1'
#
loop_
_entity.id
_entity.type
_entity.pdbx_description
1 polymer ?
#
loop_
_entity_poly.entity_id
_entity_poly.type
_entity_poly.pdbx_seq_one_letter_code
_entity_poly.pdbx_strand_id
1 'polypeptide(L)'
;MRPLRQWVPRPLRLAASAYLARRHSAQLQRDLAAIAARRTVIVAGPWLGEVGFELLYWVPFLRWFAERFNVSPERLIVVSRGGTSSWYRPFASQYFDAFDQVTPDTFRGQHDARVRDLGEQKQTRLTEFDRELIDGATRRANVSDWSLLHPSRMYDVLNPYWWGHLSSGWVHQHTRYARLSEPDRMADVDLPERYVAVKFYFNDCFPANAQNRAFVRDALRTLASRGPVVALSTGLNIDDHGGVRLDEYGVRHLPEGIHPARNLHVQSTLVSRAQAFVGTYGGFSYMAPFYGVRSLAFYSDPSGFSQKHLHMARSAFDTIGTTDLLDVRAAAAGAEAVDHAWAAGA
;
A
#
# COMPACT_ATOMS: atom_id res chain seq x y z
N MET A 1 -30.99 -2.17 31.13
CA MET A 1 -29.75 -1.98 31.94
C MET A 1 -28.75 -1.18 31.11
N ARG A 2 -28.43 0.06 31.45
CA ARG A 2 -27.38 0.85 30.78
C ARG A 2 -26.03 0.25 31.15
N PRO A 3 -25.10 0.03 30.21
CA PRO A 3 -23.84 -0.63 30.52
C PRO A 3 -22.99 0.24 31.45
N LEU A 4 -22.39 -0.38 32.45
CA LEU A 4 -21.50 0.18 33.49
C LEU A 4 -20.36 1.06 32.97
N ARG A 5 -20.11 1.03 31.65
CA ARG A 5 -19.11 1.86 30.94
C ARG A 5 -19.33 3.37 31.03
N GLN A 6 -20.53 3.87 31.37
CA GLN A 6 -20.83 5.31 31.41
C GLN A 6 -20.35 6.02 32.67
N TRP A 7 -20.01 5.28 33.74
CA TRP A 7 -19.65 5.85 35.06
C TRP A 7 -18.13 6.08 35.25
N VAL A 8 -17.29 5.53 34.35
CA VAL A 8 -15.83 5.71 34.48
C VAL A 8 -15.41 6.98 33.71
N PRO A 9 -14.73 7.95 34.36
CA PRO A 9 -14.21 9.15 33.70
C PRO A 9 -13.39 8.83 32.46
N ARG A 10 -13.55 9.63 31.40
CA ARG A 10 -12.87 9.44 30.11
C ARG A 10 -11.35 9.22 30.23
N PRO A 11 -10.59 9.97 31.06
CA PRO A 11 -9.16 9.76 31.21
C PRO A 11 -8.80 8.40 31.80
N LEU A 12 -9.59 7.90 32.77
CA LEU A 12 -9.36 6.59 33.36
C LEU A 12 -9.64 5.46 32.36
N ARG A 13 -10.67 5.60 31.50
CA ARG A 13 -10.96 4.66 30.42
C ARG A 13 -9.82 4.61 29.40
N LEU A 14 -9.29 5.77 29.02
CA LEU A 14 -8.17 5.86 28.10
C LEU A 14 -6.90 5.25 28.71
N ALA A 15 -6.60 5.53 29.96
CA ALA A 15 -5.46 4.95 30.67
C ALA A 15 -5.57 3.42 30.79
N ALA A 16 -6.76 2.90 31.14
CA ALA A 16 -7.01 1.46 31.21
C ALA A 16 -6.88 0.81 29.82
N SER A 17 -7.43 1.43 28.77
CA SER A 17 -7.30 0.92 27.40
C SER A 17 -5.84 0.93 26.92
N ALA A 18 -5.08 1.97 27.23
CA ALA A 18 -3.66 2.04 26.91
C ALA A 18 -2.84 0.99 27.67
N TYR A 19 -3.15 0.75 28.94
CA TYR A 19 -2.52 -0.30 29.75
C TYR A 19 -2.79 -1.70 29.17
N LEU A 20 -4.06 -2.02 28.86
CA LEU A 20 -4.44 -3.30 28.27
C LEU A 20 -3.80 -3.49 26.88
N ALA A 21 -3.77 -2.44 26.05
CA ALA A 21 -3.11 -2.46 24.76
C ALA A 21 -1.61 -2.75 24.89
N ARG A 22 -0.91 -2.12 25.84
CA ARG A 22 0.51 -2.39 26.11
C ARG A 22 0.76 -3.80 26.63
N ARG A 23 -0.12 -4.32 27.50
CA ARG A 23 -0.01 -5.68 28.03
C ARG A 23 -0.23 -6.72 26.92
N HIS A 24 -1.23 -6.52 26.07
CA HIS A 24 -1.46 -7.36 24.89
C HIS A 24 -0.28 -7.31 23.94
N SER A 25 0.28 -6.12 23.71
CA SER A 25 1.48 -5.95 22.90
C SER A 25 2.69 -6.71 23.43
N ALA A 26 2.90 -6.78 24.75
CA ALA A 26 4.00 -7.56 25.31
C ALA A 26 3.87 -9.07 25.00
N GLN A 27 2.63 -9.59 24.92
CA GLN A 27 2.42 -10.96 24.46
C GLN A 27 2.72 -11.11 22.96
N LEU A 28 2.23 -10.17 22.13
CA LEU A 28 2.53 -10.17 20.68
C LEU A 28 4.03 -10.08 20.40
N GLN A 29 4.76 -9.28 21.18
CA GLN A 29 6.23 -9.19 21.07
C GLN A 29 6.91 -10.54 21.37
N ARG A 30 6.43 -11.28 22.38
CA ARG A 30 6.92 -12.63 22.66
C ARG A 30 6.61 -13.60 21.53
N ASP A 31 5.42 -13.53 20.95
CA ASP A 31 5.02 -14.39 19.82
C ASP A 31 5.88 -14.12 18.60
N LEU A 32 6.14 -12.84 18.29
CA LEU A 32 7.03 -12.43 17.18
C LEU A 32 8.47 -12.89 17.44
N ALA A 33 8.96 -12.75 18.68
CA ALA A 33 10.29 -13.23 19.07
C ALA A 33 10.39 -14.77 18.95
N ALA A 34 9.32 -15.50 19.29
CA ALA A 34 9.28 -16.95 19.14
C ALA A 34 9.32 -17.40 17.68
N ILE A 35 8.64 -16.66 16.75
CA ILE A 35 8.73 -16.91 15.31
C ILE A 35 10.18 -16.73 14.84
N ALA A 36 10.83 -15.63 15.22
CA ALA A 36 12.20 -15.33 14.81
C ALA A 36 13.24 -16.32 15.38
N ALA A 37 13.04 -16.79 16.63
CA ALA A 37 13.96 -17.68 17.33
C ALA A 37 14.01 -19.10 16.78
N ARG A 38 13.01 -19.56 16.04
CA ARG A 38 12.93 -20.94 15.50
C ARG A 38 14.02 -21.31 14.50
N ARG A 39 14.83 -20.38 14.02
CA ARG A 39 15.88 -20.58 13.00
C ARG A 39 15.42 -21.24 11.69
N THR A 40 14.14 -21.46 11.53
CA THR A 40 13.54 -21.94 10.27
C THR A 40 13.35 -20.79 9.30
N VAL A 41 12.99 -21.10 8.07
CA VAL A 41 12.49 -20.11 7.11
C VAL A 41 11.21 -19.47 7.66
N ILE A 42 11.04 -18.17 7.45
CA ILE A 42 9.85 -17.42 7.82
C ILE A 42 9.11 -17.03 6.55
N VAL A 43 7.87 -17.50 6.41
CA VAL A 43 6.98 -17.10 5.31
C VAL A 43 6.15 -15.91 5.80
N ALA A 44 6.39 -14.74 5.22
CA ALA A 44 5.70 -13.50 5.53
C ALA A 44 4.61 -13.22 4.48
N GLY A 45 3.35 -13.21 4.90
CA GLY A 45 2.22 -13.01 3.99
C GLY A 45 1.13 -14.09 4.14
N PRO A 46 0.27 -14.28 3.10
CA PRO A 46 0.24 -13.50 1.87
C PRO A 46 -0.30 -12.09 2.12
N TRP A 47 0.26 -11.08 1.44
CA TRP A 47 -0.37 -9.76 1.45
C TRP A 47 -1.35 -9.65 0.26
N LEU A 48 -2.62 -9.51 0.57
CA LEU A 48 -3.72 -9.45 -0.40
C LEU A 48 -4.52 -8.15 -0.29
N GLY A 49 -4.05 -7.23 0.56
CA GLY A 49 -4.72 -5.98 0.84
C GLY A 49 -4.32 -4.84 -0.11
N GLU A 50 -4.74 -3.64 0.24
CA GLU A 50 -4.51 -2.41 -0.54
C GLU A 50 -3.03 -2.01 -0.59
N VAL A 51 -2.61 -1.42 -1.73
CA VAL A 51 -1.26 -0.88 -1.95
C VAL A 51 -0.84 0.12 -0.88
N GLY A 52 -1.74 1.04 -0.49
CA GLY A 52 -1.44 2.05 0.53
C GLY A 52 -1.13 1.46 1.90
N PHE A 53 -1.84 0.42 2.31
CA PHE A 53 -1.57 -0.29 3.56
C PHE A 53 -0.30 -1.12 3.49
N GLU A 54 -0.01 -1.72 2.34
CA GLU A 54 1.25 -2.45 2.11
C GLU A 54 2.45 -1.52 2.30
N LEU A 55 2.44 -0.35 1.65
CA LEU A 55 3.52 0.63 1.71
C LEU A 55 3.66 1.31 3.07
N LEU A 56 2.54 1.68 3.71
CA LEU A 56 2.59 2.42 4.97
C LEU A 56 2.75 1.54 6.20
N TYR A 57 2.37 0.26 6.13
CA TYR A 57 2.33 -0.57 7.33
C TYR A 57 3.01 -1.91 7.16
N TRP A 58 2.69 -2.70 6.12
CA TRP A 58 3.19 -4.07 6.00
C TRP A 58 4.70 -4.13 5.67
N VAL A 59 5.13 -3.46 4.63
CA VAL A 59 6.56 -3.41 4.25
C VAL A 59 7.41 -2.85 5.39
N PRO A 60 7.06 -1.70 6.02
CA PRO A 60 7.82 -1.17 7.15
C PRO A 60 7.77 -2.05 8.41
N PHE A 61 6.66 -2.77 8.65
CA PHE A 61 6.56 -3.75 9.75
C PHE A 61 7.49 -4.93 9.53
N LEU A 62 7.54 -5.50 8.33
CA LEU A 62 8.45 -6.61 8.01
C LEU A 62 9.91 -6.18 8.12
N ARG A 63 10.26 -4.99 7.65
CA ARG A 63 11.61 -4.43 7.81
C ARG A 63 11.96 -4.29 9.29
N TRP A 64 11.06 -3.71 10.08
CA TRP A 64 11.24 -3.61 11.53
C TRP A 64 11.40 -4.99 12.18
N PHE A 65 10.59 -5.98 11.81
CA PHE A 65 10.67 -7.33 12.32
C PHE A 65 12.03 -7.95 12.00
N ALA A 66 12.50 -7.85 10.77
CA ALA A 66 13.80 -8.39 10.36
C ALA A 66 14.95 -7.74 11.14
N GLU A 67 14.97 -6.42 11.27
CA GLU A 67 15.99 -5.68 12.03
C GLU A 67 15.90 -5.98 13.53
N ARG A 68 14.71 -5.92 14.11
CA ARG A 68 14.48 -6.08 15.56
C ARG A 68 14.91 -7.44 16.10
N PHE A 69 14.70 -8.48 15.30
CA PHE A 69 14.97 -9.86 15.67
C PHE A 69 16.19 -10.47 14.94
N ASN A 70 16.94 -9.64 14.23
CA ASN A 70 18.14 -10.04 13.47
C ASN A 70 17.84 -11.25 12.54
N VAL A 71 16.75 -11.17 11.78
CA VAL A 71 16.38 -12.15 10.78
C VAL A 71 17.13 -11.84 9.48
N SER A 72 17.97 -12.76 9.02
CA SER A 72 18.69 -12.56 7.77
C SER A 72 17.76 -12.66 6.55
N PRO A 73 18.06 -11.95 5.44
CA PRO A 73 17.23 -11.96 4.24
C PRO A 73 16.96 -13.37 3.69
N GLU A 74 17.92 -14.30 3.81
CA GLU A 74 17.79 -15.68 3.30
C GLU A 74 16.74 -16.48 4.06
N ARG A 75 16.41 -16.06 5.27
CA ARG A 75 15.37 -16.69 6.08
C ARG A 75 13.98 -16.14 5.84
N LEU A 76 13.84 -15.04 5.10
CA LEU A 76 12.55 -14.39 4.88
C LEU A 76 12.08 -14.59 3.44
N ILE A 77 10.99 -15.33 3.31
CA ILE A 77 10.21 -15.49 2.08
C ILE A 77 8.98 -14.59 2.18
N VAL A 78 8.76 -13.75 1.18
CA VAL A 78 7.57 -12.91 1.11
C VAL A 78 6.59 -13.46 0.09
N VAL A 79 5.31 -13.53 0.48
CA VAL A 79 4.19 -13.79 -0.41
C VAL A 79 3.34 -12.53 -0.51
N SER A 80 3.26 -11.95 -1.70
CA SER A 80 2.43 -10.78 -1.97
C SER A 80 1.85 -10.86 -3.38
N ARG A 81 1.46 -9.75 -4.00
CA ARG A 81 0.78 -9.73 -5.30
C ARG A 81 1.35 -8.68 -6.25
N GLY A 82 1.22 -8.94 -7.55
CA GLY A 82 1.45 -7.95 -8.60
C GLY A 82 2.92 -7.61 -8.88
N GLY A 83 3.88 -8.41 -8.37
CA GLY A 83 5.31 -8.23 -8.66
C GLY A 83 6.00 -7.18 -7.80
N THR A 84 5.60 -7.03 -6.52
CA THR A 84 6.18 -6.04 -5.60
C THR A 84 7.52 -6.45 -4.98
N SER A 85 8.25 -7.38 -5.54
CA SER A 85 9.51 -7.91 -5.01
C SER A 85 10.54 -6.84 -4.65
N SER A 86 10.64 -5.75 -5.42
CA SER A 86 11.55 -4.63 -5.15
C SER A 86 11.28 -3.92 -3.82
N TRP A 87 10.04 -3.95 -3.31
CA TRP A 87 9.70 -3.33 -2.02
C TRP A 87 10.29 -4.08 -0.82
N TYR A 88 10.56 -5.37 -1.00
CA TYR A 88 11.04 -6.29 0.05
C TYR A 88 12.51 -6.66 -0.08
N ARG A 89 13.11 -6.44 -1.25
CA ARG A 89 14.48 -6.85 -1.62
C ARG A 89 15.56 -6.58 -0.55
N PRO A 90 15.56 -5.44 0.17
CA PRO A 90 16.62 -5.18 1.15
C PRO A 90 16.60 -6.11 2.36
N PHE A 91 15.50 -6.82 2.63
CA PHE A 91 15.35 -7.63 3.85
C PHE A 91 14.69 -9.01 3.61
N ALA A 92 14.38 -9.35 2.36
CA ALA A 92 13.90 -10.66 1.96
C ALA A 92 14.56 -11.10 0.66
N SER A 93 15.05 -12.34 0.62
CA SER A 93 15.76 -12.89 -0.56
C SER A 93 14.83 -13.55 -1.57
N GLN A 94 13.63 -13.99 -1.15
CA GLN A 94 12.68 -14.68 -2.00
C GLN A 94 11.31 -14.00 -1.96
N TYR A 95 10.68 -13.96 -3.11
CA TYR A 95 9.35 -13.40 -3.31
C TYR A 95 8.52 -14.35 -4.19
N PHE A 96 7.28 -14.61 -3.75
CA PHE A 96 6.31 -15.38 -4.52
C PHE A 96 5.06 -14.56 -4.74
N ASP A 97 4.59 -14.52 -5.97
CA ASP A 97 3.40 -13.76 -6.35
C ASP A 97 2.14 -14.63 -6.24
N ALA A 98 1.09 -14.08 -5.63
CA ALA A 98 -0.19 -14.75 -5.53
C ALA A 98 -0.79 -15.03 -6.92
N PHE A 99 -0.60 -14.12 -7.88
CA PHE A 99 -1.10 -14.30 -9.26
C PHE A 99 -0.34 -15.33 -10.11
N ASP A 100 0.72 -15.90 -9.58
CA ASP A 100 1.30 -17.12 -10.15
C ASP A 100 0.50 -18.39 -9.81
N GLN A 101 -0.42 -18.30 -8.84
CA GLN A 101 -1.20 -19.41 -8.33
C GLN A 101 -2.70 -19.25 -8.61
N VAL A 102 -3.19 -18.01 -8.70
CA VAL A 102 -4.63 -17.72 -8.87
C VAL A 102 -4.86 -16.63 -9.91
N THR A 103 -6.04 -16.67 -10.53
CA THR A 103 -6.47 -15.63 -11.46
C THR A 103 -6.99 -14.38 -10.72
N PRO A 104 -7.03 -13.20 -11.38
CA PRO A 104 -7.67 -12.01 -10.82
C PRO A 104 -9.13 -12.23 -10.40
N ASP A 105 -9.89 -13.05 -11.13
CA ASP A 105 -11.30 -13.35 -10.80
C ASP A 105 -11.40 -14.18 -9.54
N THR A 106 -10.57 -15.22 -9.39
CA THR A 106 -10.48 -16.00 -8.15
C THR A 106 -10.08 -15.10 -6.97
N PHE A 107 -9.08 -14.25 -7.17
CA PHE A 107 -8.62 -13.31 -6.15
C PHE A 107 -9.74 -12.38 -5.67
N ARG A 108 -10.48 -11.75 -6.60
CA ARG A 108 -11.63 -10.89 -6.25
C ARG A 108 -12.74 -11.67 -5.56
N GLY A 109 -13.10 -12.84 -6.07
CA GLY A 109 -14.12 -13.70 -5.46
C GLY A 109 -13.78 -14.08 -4.01
N GLN A 110 -12.50 -14.31 -3.68
CA GLN A 110 -12.04 -14.59 -2.32
C GLN A 110 -12.03 -13.33 -1.44
N HIS A 111 -11.71 -12.16 -2.01
CA HIS A 111 -11.85 -10.90 -1.29
C HIS A 111 -13.31 -10.61 -0.91
N ASP A 112 -14.23 -10.73 -1.87
CA ASP A 112 -15.66 -10.54 -1.66
C ASP A 112 -16.24 -11.54 -0.64
N ALA A 113 -15.79 -12.79 -0.68
CA ALA A 113 -16.15 -13.81 0.29
C ALA A 113 -15.68 -13.42 1.70
N ARG A 114 -14.44 -12.94 1.85
CA ARG A 114 -13.93 -12.43 3.14
C ARG A 114 -14.79 -11.30 3.70
N VAL A 115 -15.15 -10.32 2.86
CA VAL A 115 -16.01 -9.18 3.28
C VAL A 115 -17.39 -9.68 3.69
N ARG A 116 -18.00 -10.54 2.89
CA ARG A 116 -19.34 -11.08 3.14
C ARG A 116 -19.40 -11.96 4.39
N ASP A 117 -18.44 -12.88 4.54
CA ASP A 117 -18.51 -13.95 5.54
C ASP A 117 -17.90 -13.52 6.89
N LEU A 118 -16.90 -12.64 6.88
CA LEU A 118 -16.22 -12.17 8.07
C LEU A 118 -16.53 -10.70 8.42
N GLY A 119 -17.16 -9.94 7.51
CA GLY A 119 -17.38 -8.50 7.67
C GLY A 119 -16.07 -7.69 7.69
N GLU A 120 -14.97 -8.25 7.19
CA GLU A 120 -13.64 -7.69 7.33
C GLU A 120 -12.97 -7.45 5.97
N GLN A 121 -12.71 -6.18 5.63
CA GLN A 121 -11.90 -5.84 4.46
C GLN A 121 -10.39 -6.12 4.69
N LYS A 122 -9.96 -6.14 5.94
CA LYS A 122 -8.54 -6.30 6.32
C LYS A 122 -8.23 -7.76 6.65
N GLN A 123 -6.98 -8.18 6.46
CA GLN A 123 -6.51 -9.53 6.73
C GLN A 123 -6.20 -9.73 8.24
N THR A 124 -7.23 -9.56 9.09
CA THR A 124 -7.10 -9.70 10.54
C THR A 124 -7.08 -11.15 10.99
N ARG A 125 -7.44 -12.10 10.11
CA ARG A 125 -7.46 -13.56 10.35
C ARG A 125 -6.85 -14.31 9.18
N LEU A 126 -6.25 -15.45 9.51
CA LEU A 126 -5.76 -16.42 8.53
C LEU A 126 -6.93 -17.23 7.98
N THR A 127 -7.16 -17.16 6.68
CA THR A 127 -8.21 -17.91 5.96
C THR A 127 -7.63 -19.16 5.29
N GLU A 128 -8.50 -20.04 4.77
CA GLU A 128 -8.07 -21.19 3.96
C GLU A 128 -7.35 -20.75 2.68
N PHE A 129 -7.88 -19.74 2.04
CA PHE A 129 -7.24 -19.15 0.85
C PHE A 129 -5.82 -18.63 1.14
N ASP A 130 -5.61 -17.99 2.30
CA ASP A 130 -4.26 -17.58 2.72
C ASP A 130 -3.34 -18.80 2.86
N ARG A 131 -3.83 -19.92 3.42
CA ARG A 131 -3.06 -21.18 3.56
C ARG A 131 -2.69 -21.78 2.21
N GLU A 132 -3.64 -21.86 1.28
CA GLU A 132 -3.40 -22.37 -0.07
C GLU A 132 -2.26 -21.62 -0.77
N LEU A 133 -2.24 -20.29 -0.68
CA LEU A 133 -1.18 -19.45 -1.26
C LEU A 133 0.17 -19.69 -0.56
N ILE A 134 0.18 -19.82 0.77
CA ILE A 134 1.39 -20.12 1.56
C ILE A 134 1.95 -21.49 1.19
N ASP A 135 1.09 -22.52 1.13
CA ASP A 135 1.48 -23.87 0.78
C ASP A 135 2.03 -23.95 -0.66
N GLY A 136 1.45 -23.20 -1.57
CA GLY A 136 1.97 -23.06 -2.92
C GLY A 136 3.35 -22.42 -2.97
N ALA A 137 3.57 -21.37 -2.20
CA ALA A 137 4.86 -20.68 -2.10
C ALA A 137 5.92 -21.57 -1.45
N THR A 138 5.62 -22.27 -0.36
CA THR A 138 6.56 -23.16 0.35
C THR A 138 6.95 -24.37 -0.50
N ARG A 139 6.01 -24.96 -1.25
CA ARG A 139 6.32 -26.01 -2.23
C ARG A 139 7.27 -25.52 -3.33
N ARG A 140 7.04 -24.32 -3.89
CA ARG A 140 7.92 -23.74 -4.91
C ARG A 140 9.30 -23.39 -4.36
N ALA A 141 9.38 -22.96 -3.09
CA ALA A 141 10.63 -22.68 -2.41
C ALA A 141 11.38 -23.96 -1.98
N ASN A 142 10.75 -25.13 -2.10
CA ASN A 142 11.25 -26.41 -1.58
C ASN A 142 11.59 -26.36 -0.08
N VAL A 143 10.70 -25.75 0.72
CA VAL A 143 10.84 -25.57 2.16
C VAL A 143 9.82 -26.41 2.89
N SER A 144 10.26 -27.34 3.74
CA SER A 144 9.41 -28.25 4.53
C SER A 144 9.24 -27.80 5.99
N ASP A 145 10.21 -27.03 6.54
CA ASP A 145 10.14 -26.49 7.91
C ASP A 145 10.18 -24.97 7.88
N TRP A 146 9.09 -24.36 8.29
CA TRP A 146 8.91 -22.91 8.23
C TRP A 146 8.00 -22.38 9.36
N SER A 147 8.06 -21.09 9.58
CA SER A 147 7.20 -20.35 10.50
C SER A 147 6.42 -19.29 9.74
N LEU A 148 5.17 -19.03 10.15
CA LEU A 148 4.30 -18.06 9.51
C LEU A 148 4.34 -16.71 10.21
N LEU A 149 4.57 -15.64 9.44
CA LEU A 149 4.33 -14.26 9.82
C LEU A 149 3.20 -13.69 8.96
N HIS A 150 1.95 -13.96 9.40
CA HIS A 150 0.76 -13.52 8.68
C HIS A 150 0.46 -12.03 8.92
N PRO A 151 -0.15 -11.28 7.97
CA PRO A 151 -0.53 -9.87 8.13
C PRO A 151 -1.38 -9.58 9.36
N SER A 152 -2.17 -10.53 9.85
CA SER A 152 -2.93 -10.38 11.10
C SER A 152 -2.06 -9.95 12.28
N ARG A 153 -0.79 -10.38 12.33
CA ARG A 153 0.14 -9.99 13.40
C ARG A 153 0.47 -8.50 13.36
N MET A 154 0.65 -7.94 12.16
CA MET A 154 0.79 -6.50 12.00
C MET A 154 -0.48 -5.76 12.44
N TYR A 155 -1.67 -6.26 12.03
CA TYR A 155 -2.94 -5.66 12.46
C TYR A 155 -3.08 -5.70 13.98
N ASP A 156 -2.79 -6.83 14.62
CA ASP A 156 -2.84 -6.96 16.09
C ASP A 156 -1.91 -5.97 16.78
N VAL A 157 -0.69 -5.78 16.29
CA VAL A 157 0.29 -4.83 16.83
C VAL A 157 -0.16 -3.38 16.65
N LEU A 158 -0.70 -3.02 15.48
CA LEU A 158 -1.01 -1.63 15.13
C LEU A 158 -2.46 -1.21 15.45
N ASN A 159 -3.38 -2.14 15.70
CA ASN A 159 -4.77 -1.85 16.08
C ASN A 159 -4.92 -0.81 17.19
N PRO A 160 -4.09 -0.78 18.26
CA PRO A 160 -4.22 0.24 19.31
C PRO A 160 -4.09 1.69 18.77
N TYR A 161 -3.30 1.91 17.73
CA TYR A 161 -3.22 3.19 17.04
C TYR A 161 -4.50 3.49 16.24
N TRP A 162 -4.95 2.53 15.42
CA TRP A 162 -6.14 2.75 14.60
C TRP A 162 -7.41 2.96 15.41
N TRP A 163 -7.52 2.31 16.57
CA TRP A 163 -8.62 2.53 17.51
C TRP A 163 -8.48 3.80 18.37
N GLY A 164 -7.38 4.52 18.25
CA GLY A 164 -7.15 5.77 18.99
C GLY A 164 -6.74 5.59 20.45
N HIS A 165 -6.27 4.40 20.81
CA HIS A 165 -5.77 4.11 22.17
C HIS A 165 -4.31 4.55 22.35
N LEU A 166 -3.52 4.54 21.29
CA LEU A 166 -2.11 4.95 21.27
C LEU A 166 -1.85 5.96 20.16
N SER A 167 -0.78 6.74 20.29
CA SER A 167 -0.35 7.74 19.30
C SER A 167 0.39 7.12 18.11
N SER A 168 0.68 7.92 17.08
CA SER A 168 1.49 7.53 15.92
C SER A 168 2.90 7.03 16.30
N GLY A 169 3.45 7.51 17.42
CA GLY A 169 4.72 7.01 17.97
C GLY A 169 4.71 5.49 18.20
N TRP A 170 3.53 4.90 18.45
CA TRP A 170 3.39 3.45 18.56
C TRP A 170 3.63 2.74 17.22
N VAL A 171 3.15 3.30 16.12
CA VAL A 171 3.43 2.76 14.78
C VAL A 171 4.93 2.83 14.49
N HIS A 172 5.59 3.96 14.77
CA HIS A 172 7.03 4.13 14.57
C HIS A 172 7.89 3.17 15.41
N GLN A 173 7.42 2.76 16.58
CA GLN A 173 8.10 1.74 17.39
C GLN A 173 8.09 0.34 16.74
N HIS A 174 7.13 0.08 15.83
CA HIS A 174 6.91 -1.22 15.21
C HIS A 174 7.03 -1.19 13.67
N THR A 175 7.62 -0.13 13.15
CA THR A 175 7.89 0.02 11.70
C THR A 175 9.28 0.59 11.47
N ARG A 176 9.83 0.33 10.27
CA ARG A 176 11.05 0.98 9.77
C ARG A 176 10.78 1.46 8.36
N TYR A 177 10.66 2.78 8.22
CA TYR A 177 10.48 3.42 6.93
C TYR A 177 11.84 3.59 6.24
N ALA A 178 11.87 3.33 4.95
CA ALA A 178 13.00 3.59 4.08
C ALA A 178 12.49 3.83 2.66
N ARG A 179 13.31 4.45 1.83
CA ARG A 179 13.02 4.54 0.40
C ARG A 179 12.91 3.13 -0.20
N LEU A 180 12.03 2.97 -1.16
CA LEU A 180 11.90 1.72 -1.91
C LEU A 180 13.10 1.57 -2.86
N SER A 181 13.51 0.32 -3.08
CA SER A 181 14.47 0.00 -4.12
C SER A 181 13.83 0.18 -5.49
N GLU A 182 14.58 0.72 -6.44
CA GLU A 182 14.11 0.82 -7.82
C GLU A 182 13.74 -0.56 -8.35
N PRO A 183 12.59 -0.69 -9.03
CA PRO A 183 12.22 -1.92 -9.71
C PRO A 183 13.19 -2.20 -10.87
N ASP A 184 13.33 -3.47 -11.22
CA ASP A 184 14.13 -3.86 -12.37
C ASP A 184 13.58 -3.23 -13.67
N ARG A 185 14.47 -2.93 -14.60
CA ARG A 185 14.06 -2.35 -15.89
C ARG A 185 13.20 -3.33 -16.67
N MET A 186 12.17 -2.81 -17.28
CA MET A 186 11.34 -3.54 -18.23
C MET A 186 11.83 -3.24 -19.66
N ALA A 187 12.29 -4.28 -20.34
CA ALA A 187 12.74 -4.14 -21.74
C ALA A 187 11.56 -3.99 -22.73
N ASP A 188 10.39 -4.42 -22.31
CA ASP A 188 9.16 -4.51 -23.12
C ASP A 188 8.25 -3.26 -23.01
N VAL A 189 8.64 -2.25 -22.24
CA VAL A 189 7.89 -1.00 -22.11
C VAL A 189 8.77 0.17 -22.53
N ASP A 190 8.46 0.71 -23.71
CA ASP A 190 9.10 1.93 -24.21
C ASP A 190 8.49 3.16 -23.52
N LEU A 191 9.28 3.89 -22.76
CA LEU A 191 8.89 5.08 -22.02
C LEU A 191 9.56 6.32 -22.55
N PRO A 192 8.86 7.48 -22.56
CA PRO A 192 9.49 8.75 -22.79
C PRO A 192 10.60 9.01 -21.76
N GLU A 193 11.65 9.73 -22.16
CA GLU A 193 12.74 10.11 -21.25
C GLU A 193 12.24 10.93 -20.05
N ARG A 194 11.27 11.81 -20.32
CA ARG A 194 10.60 12.64 -19.27
C ARG A 194 9.08 12.51 -19.45
N TYR A 195 8.39 12.21 -18.38
CA TYR A 195 6.92 12.09 -18.37
C TYR A 195 6.34 12.30 -16.96
N VAL A 196 5.05 12.60 -16.93
CA VAL A 196 4.24 12.55 -15.71
C VAL A 196 3.44 11.27 -15.69
N ALA A 197 3.53 10.50 -14.59
CA ALA A 197 2.73 9.30 -14.37
C ALA A 197 1.36 9.68 -13.79
N VAL A 198 0.28 9.13 -14.34
CA VAL A 198 -1.07 9.46 -13.87
C VAL A 198 -1.87 8.23 -13.49
N LYS A 199 -2.63 8.33 -12.37
CA LYS A 199 -3.63 7.33 -12.00
C LYS A 199 -4.82 7.99 -11.32
N PHE A 200 -5.91 8.15 -12.07
CA PHE A 200 -7.20 8.57 -11.52
C PHE A 200 -8.13 7.39 -11.37
N TYR A 201 -8.80 7.31 -10.24
CA TYR A 201 -9.82 6.32 -9.95
C TYR A 201 -10.85 6.91 -8.99
N PHE A 202 -12.06 6.34 -8.96
CA PHE A 202 -13.14 6.79 -8.09
C PHE A 202 -13.15 5.96 -6.81
N ASN A 203 -13.27 6.65 -5.69
CA ASN A 203 -13.39 6.09 -4.34
C ASN A 203 -14.23 7.05 -3.46
N ASP A 204 -14.31 6.78 -2.16
CA ASP A 204 -15.10 7.59 -1.22
C ASP A 204 -14.63 9.05 -1.14
N CYS A 205 -13.32 9.31 -1.23
CA CYS A 205 -12.81 10.69 -1.21
C CYS A 205 -12.80 11.38 -2.58
N PHE A 206 -13.08 10.63 -3.66
CA PHE A 206 -13.17 11.15 -5.03
C PHE A 206 -14.27 10.41 -5.80
N PRO A 207 -15.56 10.64 -5.48
CA PRO A 207 -16.69 9.87 -6.03
C PRO A 207 -16.88 10.08 -7.53
N ALA A 208 -17.52 9.09 -8.19
CA ALA A 208 -17.77 9.05 -9.63
C ALA A 208 -18.93 9.97 -10.02
N ASN A 209 -18.74 11.30 -9.94
CA ASN A 209 -19.71 12.31 -10.34
C ASN A 209 -19.25 13.12 -11.56
N ALA A 210 -20.13 13.94 -12.13
CA ALA A 210 -19.84 14.74 -13.31
C ALA A 210 -18.72 15.76 -13.09
N GLN A 211 -18.65 16.36 -11.91
CA GLN A 211 -17.63 17.35 -11.57
C GLN A 211 -16.23 16.72 -11.51
N ASN A 212 -16.09 15.57 -10.86
CA ASN A 212 -14.83 14.86 -10.77
C ASN A 212 -14.37 14.32 -12.13
N ARG A 213 -15.30 13.86 -12.96
CA ARG A 213 -14.98 13.45 -14.36
C ARG A 213 -14.50 14.64 -15.18
N ALA A 214 -15.15 15.81 -15.05
CA ALA A 214 -14.71 17.05 -15.70
C ALA A 214 -13.33 17.46 -15.22
N PHE A 215 -13.07 17.46 -13.91
CA PHE A 215 -11.76 17.75 -13.33
C PHE A 215 -10.66 16.83 -13.91
N VAL A 216 -10.87 15.52 -13.94
CA VAL A 216 -9.88 14.56 -14.49
C VAL A 216 -9.60 14.88 -15.96
N ARG A 217 -10.63 15.10 -16.77
CA ARG A 217 -10.49 15.45 -18.17
C ARG A 217 -9.64 16.71 -18.36
N ASP A 218 -9.94 17.75 -17.61
CA ASP A 218 -9.27 19.05 -17.76
C ASP A 218 -7.84 18.98 -17.21
N ALA A 219 -7.59 18.25 -16.12
CA ALA A 219 -6.26 17.97 -15.59
C ALA A 219 -5.38 17.22 -16.61
N LEU A 220 -5.92 16.18 -17.27
CA LEU A 220 -5.19 15.43 -18.29
C LEU A 220 -4.86 16.27 -19.52
N ARG A 221 -5.79 17.11 -19.98
CA ARG A 221 -5.54 18.05 -21.08
C ARG A 221 -4.43 19.03 -20.73
N THR A 222 -4.47 19.61 -19.53
CA THR A 222 -3.45 20.52 -19.02
C THR A 222 -2.09 19.83 -18.96
N LEU A 223 -2.01 18.63 -18.41
CA LEU A 223 -0.76 17.86 -18.36
C LEU A 223 -0.22 17.53 -19.76
N ALA A 224 -1.07 17.01 -20.64
CA ALA A 224 -0.67 16.61 -22.00
C ALA A 224 -0.25 17.80 -22.89
N SER A 225 -0.74 19.01 -22.63
CA SER A 225 -0.30 20.22 -23.32
C SER A 225 1.14 20.64 -22.98
N ARG A 226 1.69 20.13 -21.86
CA ARG A 226 3.03 20.45 -21.36
C ARG A 226 4.09 19.39 -21.71
N GLY A 227 3.66 18.14 -21.90
CA GLY A 227 4.59 17.06 -22.22
C GLY A 227 3.95 15.65 -22.11
N PRO A 228 4.77 14.60 -22.24
CA PRO A 228 4.30 13.23 -22.24
C PRO A 228 3.64 12.84 -20.91
N VAL A 229 2.45 12.25 -21.00
CA VAL A 229 1.69 11.70 -19.85
C VAL A 229 1.53 10.21 -20.04
N VAL A 230 1.83 9.43 -18.99
CA VAL A 230 1.75 7.96 -19.02
C VAL A 230 0.76 7.49 -17.94
N ALA A 231 -0.27 6.75 -18.37
CA ALA A 231 -1.26 6.17 -17.47
C ALA A 231 -0.73 4.90 -16.79
N LEU A 232 -0.96 4.79 -15.50
CA LEU A 232 -0.64 3.56 -14.74
C LEU A 232 -1.69 2.44 -14.93
N SER A 233 -2.70 2.63 -15.75
CA SER A 233 -3.72 1.62 -16.01
C SER A 233 -3.13 0.46 -16.81
N THR A 234 -3.23 -0.75 -16.26
CA THR A 234 -2.80 -2.01 -16.88
C THR A 234 -3.96 -2.78 -17.53
N GLY A 235 -5.17 -2.22 -17.52
CA GLY A 235 -6.37 -2.92 -17.95
C GLY A 235 -6.88 -3.97 -16.95
N LEU A 236 -6.11 -4.28 -15.91
CA LEU A 236 -6.48 -5.26 -14.89
C LEU A 236 -7.32 -4.59 -13.79
N ASN A 237 -8.50 -5.14 -13.55
CA ASN A 237 -9.35 -4.76 -12.43
C ASN A 237 -9.09 -5.70 -11.24
N ILE A 238 -8.09 -5.38 -10.44
CA ILE A 238 -7.68 -6.17 -9.27
C ILE A 238 -8.19 -5.52 -7.98
N ASP A 239 -8.19 -4.19 -7.93
CA ASP A 239 -8.66 -3.41 -6.78
C ASP A 239 -10.11 -2.93 -7.04
N ASP A 240 -10.92 -2.73 -5.98
CA ASP A 240 -12.35 -2.33 -6.05
C ASP A 240 -12.58 -0.90 -6.57
N HIS A 241 -11.60 -0.28 -7.19
CA HIS A 241 -11.69 1.10 -7.65
C HIS A 241 -12.08 1.20 -9.13
N GLY A 242 -13.19 1.88 -9.40
CA GLY A 242 -13.61 2.18 -10.77
C GLY A 242 -12.57 3.03 -11.50
N GLY A 243 -11.92 2.46 -12.50
CA GLY A 243 -10.95 3.18 -13.33
C GLY A 243 -11.60 4.28 -14.18
N VAL A 244 -10.85 5.34 -14.46
CA VAL A 244 -11.24 6.38 -15.42
C VAL A 244 -10.69 5.99 -16.79
N ARG A 245 -11.51 6.02 -17.84
CA ARG A 245 -11.03 5.90 -19.23
C ARG A 245 -10.27 7.17 -19.61
N LEU A 246 -9.05 7.02 -20.11
CA LEU A 246 -8.12 8.11 -20.41
C LEU A 246 -7.79 8.22 -21.89
N ASP A 247 -8.43 7.44 -22.75
CA ASP A 247 -8.07 7.20 -24.16
C ASP A 247 -8.16 8.46 -25.05
N GLU A 248 -8.88 9.49 -24.60
CA GLU A 248 -9.22 10.68 -25.43
C GLU A 248 -8.24 11.86 -25.22
N TYR A 249 -7.19 11.76 -24.38
CA TYR A 249 -6.49 12.96 -23.90
C TYR A 249 -5.01 13.03 -24.26
N GLY A 250 -4.55 12.25 -25.25
CA GLY A 250 -3.12 12.22 -25.60
C GLY A 250 -2.25 11.56 -24.54
N VAL A 251 -2.86 10.76 -23.67
CA VAL A 251 -2.20 9.98 -22.64
C VAL A 251 -1.67 8.68 -23.24
N ARG A 252 -0.42 8.36 -22.98
CA ARG A 252 0.17 7.08 -23.37
C ARG A 252 -0.29 5.97 -22.43
N HIS A 253 -0.83 4.91 -23.00
CA HIS A 253 -1.28 3.72 -22.27
C HIS A 253 -0.20 2.64 -22.27
N LEU A 254 -0.26 1.79 -21.27
CA LEU A 254 0.55 0.58 -21.22
C LEU A 254 0.05 -0.44 -22.25
N PRO A 255 0.93 -1.34 -22.73
CA PRO A 255 0.51 -2.46 -23.56
C PRO A 255 -0.58 -3.29 -22.91
N GLU A 256 -1.51 -3.81 -23.71
CA GLU A 256 -2.48 -4.79 -23.24
C GLU A 256 -1.82 -6.13 -22.89
N GLY A 257 -2.50 -6.93 -22.05
CA GLY A 257 -2.04 -8.29 -21.73
C GLY A 257 -0.92 -8.36 -20.69
N ILE A 258 -0.69 -7.31 -19.89
CA ILE A 258 0.24 -7.38 -18.76
C ILE A 258 -0.21 -8.49 -17.81
N HIS A 259 0.68 -9.43 -17.52
CA HIS A 259 0.39 -10.51 -16.59
C HIS A 259 0.08 -9.96 -15.18
N PRO A 260 -0.94 -10.46 -14.47
CA PRO A 260 -1.32 -9.96 -13.14
C PRO A 260 -0.17 -9.92 -12.13
N ALA A 261 0.72 -10.93 -12.14
CA ALA A 261 1.92 -10.97 -11.30
C ALA A 261 2.96 -9.88 -11.62
N ARG A 262 2.76 -9.08 -12.67
CA ARG A 262 3.60 -7.94 -13.04
C ARG A 262 2.91 -6.58 -12.86
N ASN A 263 1.64 -6.58 -12.47
CA ASN A 263 0.80 -5.39 -12.45
C ASN A 263 1.42 -4.23 -11.64
N LEU A 264 1.76 -4.48 -10.37
CA LEU A 264 2.36 -3.46 -9.49
C LEU A 264 3.86 -3.24 -9.80
N HIS A 265 4.57 -4.23 -10.32
CA HIS A 265 5.93 -4.05 -10.81
C HIS A 265 5.99 -3.00 -11.92
N VAL A 266 5.12 -3.11 -12.92
CA VAL A 266 5.00 -2.14 -14.02
C VAL A 266 4.66 -0.76 -13.48
N GLN A 267 3.63 -0.64 -12.64
CA GLN A 267 3.21 0.63 -12.06
C GLN A 267 4.31 1.25 -11.18
N SER A 268 5.02 0.44 -10.38
CA SER A 268 6.17 0.88 -9.58
C SER A 268 7.31 1.42 -10.45
N THR A 269 7.62 0.72 -11.56
CA THR A 269 8.64 1.16 -12.52
C THR A 269 8.28 2.49 -13.16
N LEU A 270 7.00 2.67 -13.54
CA LEU A 270 6.53 3.93 -14.09
C LEU A 270 6.61 5.07 -13.09
N VAL A 271 6.20 4.84 -11.85
CA VAL A 271 6.24 5.87 -10.81
C VAL A 271 7.67 6.23 -10.43
N SER A 272 8.55 5.24 -10.27
CA SER A 272 9.94 5.48 -9.83
C SER A 272 10.78 6.31 -10.82
N ARG A 273 10.37 6.35 -12.09
CA ARG A 273 11.07 7.07 -13.17
C ARG A 273 10.34 8.29 -13.68
N ALA A 274 9.14 8.56 -13.17
CA ALA A 274 8.38 9.73 -13.55
C ALA A 274 9.00 11.01 -12.99
N GLN A 275 8.80 12.12 -13.66
CA GLN A 275 9.08 13.44 -13.12
C GLN A 275 8.17 13.77 -11.94
N ALA A 276 6.92 13.37 -12.04
CA ALA A 276 5.92 13.46 -10.96
C ALA A 276 4.84 12.41 -11.16
N PHE A 277 4.13 12.12 -10.08
CA PHE A 277 2.86 11.38 -10.10
C PHE A 277 1.70 12.36 -9.88
N VAL A 278 0.63 12.19 -10.66
CA VAL A 278 -0.62 12.97 -10.50
C VAL A 278 -1.80 11.99 -10.50
N GLY A 279 -2.69 12.10 -9.51
CA GLY A 279 -3.85 11.20 -9.47
C GLY A 279 -4.80 11.40 -8.31
N THR A 280 -5.69 10.43 -8.12
CA THR A 280 -6.59 10.39 -6.96
C THR A 280 -5.78 10.13 -5.69
N TYR A 281 -6.14 10.82 -4.60
CA TYR A 281 -5.57 10.58 -3.29
C TYR A 281 -5.90 9.14 -2.81
N GLY A 282 -4.86 8.42 -2.38
CA GLY A 282 -4.95 7.04 -1.89
C GLY A 282 -3.61 6.31 -1.99
N GLY A 283 -3.63 4.98 -1.99
CA GLY A 283 -2.45 4.14 -1.92
C GLY A 283 -1.36 4.44 -2.95
N PHE A 284 -1.74 4.73 -4.19
CA PHE A 284 -0.80 5.06 -5.26
C PHE A 284 -0.13 6.43 -5.05
N SER A 285 -0.82 7.39 -4.44
CA SER A 285 -0.21 8.70 -4.15
C SER A 285 0.92 8.61 -3.12
N TYR A 286 0.95 7.57 -2.31
CA TYR A 286 2.04 7.32 -1.37
C TYR A 286 3.27 6.67 -2.03
N MET A 287 3.08 5.94 -3.13
CA MET A 287 4.16 5.21 -3.80
C MET A 287 5.27 6.16 -4.29
N ALA A 288 4.90 7.27 -4.90
CA ALA A 288 5.84 8.19 -5.51
C ALA A 288 6.84 8.78 -4.50
N PRO A 289 6.44 9.34 -3.33
CA PRO A 289 7.38 9.82 -2.32
C PRO A 289 8.32 8.74 -1.78
N PHE A 290 7.89 7.48 -1.70
CA PHE A 290 8.79 6.39 -1.32
C PHE A 290 9.91 6.14 -2.35
N TYR A 291 9.71 6.51 -3.61
CA TYR A 291 10.76 6.51 -4.64
C TYR A 291 11.50 7.85 -4.77
N GLY A 292 11.14 8.85 -3.97
CA GLY A 292 11.72 10.19 -4.07
C GLY A 292 11.12 11.02 -5.21
N VAL A 293 9.95 10.63 -5.70
CA VAL A 293 9.22 11.30 -6.78
C VAL A 293 8.09 12.15 -6.18
N ARG A 294 7.87 13.35 -6.73
CA ARG A 294 6.76 14.21 -6.32
C ARG A 294 5.41 13.55 -6.62
N SER A 295 4.49 13.65 -5.67
CA SER A 295 3.10 13.19 -5.78
C SER A 295 2.14 14.35 -5.59
N LEU A 296 1.30 14.60 -6.59
CA LEU A 296 0.18 15.54 -6.52
C LEU A 296 -1.12 14.74 -6.52
N ALA A 297 -1.80 14.72 -5.39
CA ALA A 297 -2.94 13.86 -5.12
C ALA A 297 -4.22 14.69 -4.88
N PHE A 298 -5.32 14.31 -5.51
CA PHE A 298 -6.58 15.05 -5.46
C PHE A 298 -7.68 14.28 -4.74
N TYR A 299 -8.48 15.01 -3.97
CA TYR A 299 -9.73 14.58 -3.38
C TYR A 299 -10.82 15.62 -3.63
N SER A 300 -12.09 15.23 -3.56
CA SER A 300 -13.22 16.18 -3.63
C SER A 300 -14.16 16.03 -2.44
N ASP A 301 -14.19 14.89 -1.78
CA ASP A 301 -14.98 14.64 -0.58
C ASP A 301 -14.07 14.38 0.63
N PRO A 302 -13.97 15.34 1.58
CA PRO A 302 -13.17 15.13 2.77
C PRO A 302 -13.75 14.11 3.75
N SER A 303 -15.01 13.72 3.61
CA SER A 303 -15.63 12.69 4.47
C SER A 303 -15.10 11.29 4.21
N GLY A 304 -14.72 10.99 2.95
CA GLY A 304 -14.04 9.74 2.55
C GLY A 304 -12.54 9.72 2.82
N PHE A 305 -12.02 10.72 3.52
CA PHE A 305 -10.59 10.97 3.67
C PHE A 305 -10.07 10.54 5.05
N SER A 306 -9.12 9.62 5.09
CA SER A 306 -8.52 9.20 6.35
C SER A 306 -7.36 10.11 6.79
N GLN A 307 -7.65 11.04 7.69
CA GLN A 307 -6.63 11.92 8.30
C GLN A 307 -5.51 11.13 9.01
N LYS A 308 -5.83 9.97 9.60
CA LYS A 308 -4.83 9.14 10.26
C LYS A 308 -3.82 8.56 9.28
N HIS A 309 -4.28 8.11 8.10
CA HIS A 309 -3.37 7.59 7.07
C HIS A 309 -2.52 8.69 6.45
N LEU A 310 -3.08 9.86 6.19
CA LEU A 310 -2.29 11.01 5.71
C LEU A 310 -1.25 11.45 6.73
N HIS A 311 -1.62 11.53 8.01
CA HIS A 311 -0.67 11.86 9.07
C HIS A 311 0.49 10.84 9.12
N MET A 312 0.18 9.54 9.04
CA MET A 312 1.21 8.50 9.01
C MET A 312 2.07 8.56 7.75
N ALA A 313 1.49 8.82 6.58
CA ALA A 313 2.24 8.99 5.35
C ALA A 313 3.24 10.16 5.45
N ARG A 314 2.79 11.32 5.90
CA ARG A 314 3.65 12.48 6.12
C ARG A 314 4.77 12.20 7.12
N SER A 315 4.44 11.54 8.24
CA SER A 315 5.42 11.17 9.25
C SER A 315 6.43 10.13 8.74
N ALA A 316 6.00 9.19 7.88
CA ALA A 316 6.89 8.25 7.21
C ALA A 316 7.85 8.99 6.25
N PHE A 317 7.33 9.93 5.46
CA PHE A 317 8.11 10.73 4.51
C PHE A 317 9.08 11.67 5.21
N ASP A 318 8.72 12.22 6.37
CA ASP A 318 9.63 12.97 7.23
C ASP A 318 10.84 12.10 7.64
N THR A 319 10.58 10.87 8.06
CA THR A 319 11.62 9.92 8.44
C THR A 319 12.61 9.61 7.30
N ILE A 320 12.16 9.59 6.05
CA ILE A 320 12.98 9.23 4.88
C ILE A 320 13.43 10.45 4.04
N GLY A 321 13.15 11.67 4.52
CA GLY A 321 13.55 12.92 3.86
C GLY A 321 12.82 13.21 2.56
N THR A 322 11.51 12.92 2.50
CA THR A 322 10.64 13.13 1.32
C THR A 322 9.32 13.83 1.66
N THR A 323 9.27 14.56 2.77
CA THR A 323 8.05 15.22 3.30
C THR A 323 7.38 16.13 2.28
N ASP A 324 8.16 16.94 1.58
CA ASP A 324 7.68 17.93 0.62
C ASP A 324 7.24 17.32 -0.72
N LEU A 325 7.38 15.99 -0.87
CA LEU A 325 7.03 15.32 -2.11
C LEU A 325 5.56 14.89 -2.18
N LEU A 326 4.81 14.91 -1.08
CA LEU A 326 3.37 14.62 -1.09
C LEU A 326 2.55 15.90 -0.93
N ASP A 327 1.95 16.34 -2.03
CA ASP A 327 1.01 17.46 -2.07
C ASP A 327 -0.42 16.93 -2.25
N VAL A 328 -1.30 17.17 -1.29
CA VAL A 328 -2.69 16.70 -1.30
C VAL A 328 -3.62 17.90 -1.38
N ARG A 329 -4.41 17.99 -2.46
CA ARG A 329 -5.26 19.15 -2.79
C ARG A 329 -6.72 18.75 -3.01
N ALA A 330 -7.61 19.69 -2.69
CA ALA A 330 -9.00 19.58 -3.11
C ALA A 330 -9.11 19.81 -4.63
N ALA A 331 -9.89 18.99 -5.34
CA ALA A 331 -10.14 19.17 -6.78
C ALA A 331 -10.80 20.51 -7.11
N ALA A 332 -11.50 21.13 -6.14
CA ALA A 332 -12.06 22.48 -6.25
C ALA A 332 -10.98 23.57 -6.47
N ALA A 333 -9.69 23.29 -6.22
CA ALA A 333 -8.59 24.19 -6.57
C ALA A 333 -8.38 24.35 -8.09
N GLY A 334 -9.08 23.55 -8.90
CA GLY A 334 -9.02 23.60 -10.35
C GLY A 334 -7.91 22.72 -10.98
N ALA A 335 -8.08 22.44 -12.26
CA ALA A 335 -7.15 21.61 -13.02
C ALA A 335 -5.76 22.28 -13.21
N GLU A 336 -5.68 23.60 -13.10
CA GLU A 336 -4.42 24.36 -13.21
C GLU A 336 -3.40 23.97 -12.13
N ALA A 337 -3.88 23.41 -11.00
CA ALA A 337 -3.01 22.93 -9.94
C ALA A 337 -2.03 21.84 -10.42
N VAL A 338 -2.32 21.13 -11.52
CA VAL A 338 -1.44 20.10 -12.08
C VAL A 338 -0.20 20.65 -12.82
N ASP A 339 -0.17 21.92 -13.18
CA ASP A 339 0.98 22.56 -13.81
C ASP A 339 2.25 22.44 -12.95
N HIS A 340 2.10 22.41 -11.63
CA HIS A 340 3.20 22.17 -10.71
C HIS A 340 3.89 20.80 -10.86
N ALA A 341 3.23 19.83 -11.51
CA ALA A 341 3.84 18.53 -11.78
C ALA A 341 5.02 18.63 -12.77
N TRP A 342 5.00 19.62 -13.66
CA TRP A 342 6.06 19.87 -14.64
C TRP A 342 7.13 20.85 -14.12
N ALA A 343 6.85 21.63 -13.09
CA ALA A 343 7.77 22.62 -12.52
C ALA A 343 8.89 22.02 -11.65
N ALA A 344 8.81 20.76 -11.27
CA ALA A 344 9.77 20.11 -10.39
C ALA A 344 10.83 19.40 -11.23
N GLY A 345 11.98 20.05 -11.47
CA GLY A 345 13.13 19.45 -12.18
C GLY A 345 13.91 20.40 -13.06
N ALA A 346 13.86 21.72 -12.78
CA ALA A 346 14.82 22.68 -13.31
C ALA A 346 15.95 22.88 -12.31
#